data_d7a5be12c2146a9ec59e86cf30ae8f29
#
_entry.id   d7a5be12c2146a9ec59e86cf30ae8f29
#
_cell.length_a   1.000
_cell.length_b   1.000
_cell.length_c   1.000
_cell.angle_alpha   90.00
_cell.angle_beta   90.00
_cell.angle_gamma   90.00
#
_symmetry.space_group_name_H-M   'P 1'
#
loop_
_entity.id
_entity.type
_entity.pdbx_description
1 polymer ?
#
loop_
_entity_poly.entity_id
_entity_poly.type
_entity_poly.pdbx_seq_one_letter_code
_entity_poly.pdbx_strand_id
1 'polypeptide(L)' 'MQVTIESSDLLLVLRELREDFVVTFAFEHTAPLGMVRLQIKRTLSVLEDLLPRVEPTERPRAVRVKEYLLRYAPDPHAV' A
#
# COMPACT_ATOMS: atom_id res chain seq x y z
N MET A 1 -4.36 5.70 -5.31
CA MET A 1 -3.15 5.05 -5.88
C MET A 1 -2.93 3.69 -5.25
N GLN A 2 -2.55 2.73 -6.03
CA GLN A 2 -2.15 1.42 -5.55
C GLN A 2 -0.90 0.98 -6.29
N VAL A 3 0.05 0.44 -5.56
CA VAL A 3 1.27 -0.12 -6.13
C VAL A 3 1.37 -1.58 -5.68
N THR A 4 1.60 -2.47 -6.63
CA THR A 4 1.78 -3.88 -6.37
C THR A 4 3.19 -4.29 -6.78
N ILE A 5 3.89 -4.93 -5.87
CA ILE A 5 5.25 -5.42 -6.10
C ILE A 5 5.26 -6.92 -5.84
N GLU A 6 5.67 -7.69 -6.85
CA GLU A 6 5.79 -9.13 -6.73
C GLU A 6 7.26 -9.55 -6.73
N SER A 7 7.57 -10.46 -5.85
CA SER A 7 8.86 -11.17 -5.86
C SER A 7 8.60 -12.67 -5.86
N SER A 8 9.65 -13.47 -5.80
CA SER A 8 9.50 -14.94 -5.74
C SER A 8 8.79 -15.40 -4.47
N ASP A 9 8.89 -14.64 -3.39
CA ASP A 9 8.39 -15.04 -2.07
C ASP A 9 7.21 -14.21 -1.56
N LEU A 10 7.13 -12.97 -1.98
CA LEU A 10 6.17 -12.01 -1.42
C LEU A 10 5.39 -11.28 -2.48
N LEU A 11 4.18 -10.94 -2.10
CA LEU A 11 3.34 -9.98 -2.81
C LEU A 11 3.12 -8.80 -1.87
N LEU A 12 3.62 -7.63 -2.27
CA LEU A 12 3.42 -6.39 -1.51
C LEU A 12 2.41 -5.51 -2.23
N VAL A 13 1.43 -5.05 -1.48
CA VAL A 13 0.43 -4.11 -1.99
C VAL A 13 0.48 -2.86 -1.14
N LEU A 14 0.77 -1.72 -1.77
CA LEU A 14 0.80 -0.43 -1.10
C LEU A 14 -0.38 0.38 -1.58
N ARG A 15 -1.13 0.94 -0.66
CA ARG A 15 -2.32 1.71 -0.99
C ARG A 15 -2.44 2.94 -0.13
N GLU A 16 -2.83 4.05 -0.75
CA GLU A 16 -3.12 5.27 -0.02
C GLU A 16 -4.44 5.17 0.72
N LEU A 17 -4.46 5.77 1.89
CA LEU A 17 -5.66 5.91 2.69
C LEU A 17 -5.79 7.37 3.12
N ARG A 18 -6.77 8.06 2.60
CA ARG A 18 -7.08 9.47 2.92
C ARG A 18 -5.94 10.46 2.67
N GLU A 19 -5.11 10.23 1.69
CA GLU A 19 -3.96 11.08 1.35
C GLU A 19 -2.89 11.20 2.46
N ASP A 20 -3.22 10.89 3.70
CA ASP A 20 -2.33 11.06 4.84
C ASP A 20 -1.52 9.81 5.17
N PHE A 21 -2.00 8.67 4.73
CA PHE A 21 -1.42 7.38 5.11
C PHE A 21 -1.17 6.51 3.89
N VAL A 22 -0.14 5.69 4.02
CA VAL A 22 0.11 4.61 3.07
C VAL A 22 0.08 3.31 3.85
N VAL A 23 -0.77 2.40 3.42
CA VAL A 23 -0.90 1.08 4.03
C VAL A 23 -0.19 0.08 3.16
N THR A 24 0.69 -0.70 3.76
CA THR A 24 1.41 -1.76 3.07
C THR A 24 0.92 -3.11 3.56
N PHE A 25 0.51 -3.95 2.61
CA PHE A 25 0.11 -5.32 2.87
C PHE A 25 1.18 -6.26 2.34
N ALA A 26 1.55 -7.23 3.13
CA ALA A 26 2.50 -8.25 2.71
C ALA A 26 1.82 -9.62 2.76
N PHE A 27 1.82 -10.32 1.65
CA PHE A 27 1.27 -11.67 1.54
C PHE A 27 2.33 -12.61 0.99
N GLU A 28 2.16 -13.89 1.25
CA GLU A 28 2.91 -14.91 0.54
C GLU A 28 2.55 -14.86 -0.94
N HIS A 29 3.51 -15.06 -1.81
CA HIS A 29 3.29 -15.00 -3.25
C HIS A 29 2.21 -15.98 -3.72
N THR A 30 2.04 -17.09 -3.01
CA THR A 30 1.06 -18.12 -3.33
C THR A 30 -0.33 -17.86 -2.77
N ALA A 31 -0.54 -16.77 -2.03
CA ALA A 31 -1.84 -16.47 -1.45
C ALA A 31 -2.92 -16.33 -2.54
N PRO A 32 -4.11 -16.93 -2.34
CA PRO A 32 -5.19 -16.80 -3.31
C PRO A 32 -5.62 -15.35 -3.51
N LEU A 33 -5.76 -14.93 -4.75
CA LEU A 33 -6.07 -13.54 -5.08
C LEU A 33 -7.39 -13.06 -4.44
N GLY A 34 -8.39 -13.92 -4.39
CA GLY A 34 -9.66 -13.57 -3.74
C GLY A 34 -9.50 -13.30 -2.26
N MET A 35 -8.66 -14.06 -1.57
CA MET A 35 -8.35 -13.83 -0.16
C MET A 35 -7.58 -12.52 0.03
N VAL A 36 -6.60 -12.26 -0.83
CA VAL A 36 -5.82 -11.01 -0.79
C VAL A 36 -6.75 -9.81 -0.90
N ARG A 37 -7.63 -9.81 -1.88
CA ARG A 37 -8.60 -8.72 -2.10
C ARG A 37 -9.52 -8.53 -0.91
N LEU A 38 -10.01 -9.61 -0.34
CA LEU A 38 -10.90 -9.56 0.81
C LEU A 38 -10.21 -8.99 2.04
N GLN A 39 -8.99 -9.42 2.31
CA GLN A 39 -8.21 -8.92 3.45
C GLN A 39 -7.89 -7.44 3.31
N ILE A 40 -7.52 -7.00 2.12
CA ILE A 40 -7.27 -5.59 1.85
C ILE A 40 -8.53 -4.78 2.11
N LYS A 41 -9.66 -5.19 1.55
CA LYS A 41 -10.94 -4.50 1.72
C LYS A 41 -11.34 -4.37 3.19
N ARG A 42 -11.27 -5.47 3.93
CA ARG A 42 -11.63 -5.48 5.36
C ARG A 42 -10.71 -4.59 6.18
N THR A 43 -9.42 -4.70 5.95
CA THR A 43 -8.43 -3.93 6.71
C THR A 43 -8.59 -2.43 6.45
N LEU A 44 -8.76 -2.03 5.19
CA LEU A 44 -8.96 -0.63 4.86
C LEU A 44 -10.22 -0.06 5.50
N SER A 45 -11.29 -0.83 5.54
CA SER A 45 -12.53 -0.40 6.18
C SER A 45 -12.34 -0.15 7.68
N VAL A 46 -11.63 -1.05 8.36
CA VAL A 46 -11.33 -0.88 9.78
C VAL A 46 -10.40 0.31 10.03
N LEU A 47 -9.38 0.48 9.19
CA LEU A 47 -8.41 1.56 9.35
C LEU A 47 -9.05 2.93 9.15
N GLU A 48 -9.99 3.05 8.22
CA GLU A 48 -10.70 4.32 8.02
C GLU A 48 -11.42 4.79 9.28
N ASP A 49 -11.94 3.85 10.07
CA ASP A 49 -12.61 4.18 11.31
C ASP A 49 -11.65 4.45 12.46
N LEU A 50 -10.47 3.84 12.43
CA LEU A 50 -9.51 3.91 13.54
C LEU A 50 -8.49 5.02 13.39
N LEU A 51 -8.12 5.40 12.18
CA LEU A 51 -7.07 6.39 11.96
C LEU A 51 -7.57 7.80 12.26
N PRO A 52 -6.76 8.61 12.97
CA PRO A 52 -7.12 9.98 13.24
C PRO A 52 -7.07 10.81 11.95
N ARG A 53 -7.83 11.89 11.94
CA ARG A 53 -7.74 12.87 10.87
C ARG A 53 -6.51 13.72 11.08
N VAL A 54 -5.75 13.92 10.01
CA VAL A 54 -4.56 14.76 10.03
C VAL A 54 -4.89 16.07 9.35
N GLU A 55 -4.51 17.19 9.99
CA GLU A 55 -4.73 18.50 9.41
C GLU A 55 -3.96 18.67 8.10
N PRO A 56 -4.55 19.29 7.08
CA PRO A 56 -3.88 19.50 5.80
C PRO A 56 -2.81 20.57 5.92
N THR A 57 -1.63 20.20 6.37
CA THR A 57 -0.49 21.06 6.51
C THR A 57 0.60 20.73 5.48
N GLU A 58 1.83 21.11 5.75
CA GLU A 58 2.97 20.87 4.88
C GLU A 58 3.46 19.42 4.98
N ARG A 59 2.68 18.48 4.54
CA ARG A 59 3.10 17.10 4.59
C ARG A 59 3.11 16.47 3.21
N PRO A 60 3.76 15.32 3.07
CA PRO A 60 3.77 14.60 1.81
C PRO A 60 2.35 14.28 1.35
N ARG A 61 2.11 14.46 0.07
CA ARG A 61 0.86 14.08 -0.55
C ARG A 61 1.06 12.84 -1.40
N ALA A 62 -0.04 12.32 -1.95
CA ALA A 62 -0.03 11.14 -2.79
C ALA A 62 1.04 11.18 -3.88
N VAL A 63 1.21 12.32 -4.54
CA VAL A 63 2.20 12.49 -5.60
C VAL A 63 3.62 12.28 -5.08
N ARG A 64 3.93 12.80 -3.90
CA ARG A 64 5.25 12.62 -3.30
C ARG A 64 5.51 11.18 -2.91
N VAL A 65 4.52 10.51 -2.38
CA VAL A 65 4.63 9.09 -2.05
C VAL A 65 4.91 8.29 -3.31
N LYS A 66 4.20 8.56 -4.38
CA LYS A 66 4.41 7.89 -5.66
C LYS A 66 5.83 8.12 -6.19
N GLU A 67 6.32 9.36 -6.15
CA GLU A 67 7.69 9.68 -6.55
C GLU A 67 8.72 8.94 -5.73
N TYR A 68 8.52 8.87 -4.42
CA TYR A 68 9.39 8.14 -3.53
C TYR A 68 9.43 6.65 -3.89
N LEU A 69 8.27 6.05 -4.09
CA LEU A 69 8.17 4.63 -4.45
C LEU A 69 8.84 4.33 -5.78
N LEU A 70 8.67 5.20 -6.78
CA LEU A 70 9.30 5.01 -8.08
C LEU A 70 10.83 5.12 -8.01
N ARG A 71 11.34 5.92 -7.07
CA ARG A 71 12.78 6.15 -6.93
C ARG A 71 13.47 5.08 -6.10
N TYR A 72 12.83 4.58 -5.05
CA TYR A 72 13.47 3.72 -4.06
C TYR A 72 12.91 2.30 -3.99
N ALA A 73 11.74 2.06 -4.54
CA ALA A 73 11.18 0.72 -4.54
C ALA A 73 12.05 -0.21 -5.39
N PRO A 74 12.27 -1.45 -4.95
CA PRO A 74 13.00 -2.40 -5.76
C PRO A 74 12.26 -2.72 -7.05
N ASP A 75 12.99 -2.90 -8.13
CA ASP A 75 12.41 -3.34 -9.38
C ASP A 75 11.88 -4.77 -9.20
N PRO A 76 10.58 -5.01 -9.42
CA PRO A 76 10.01 -6.34 -9.26
C PRO A 76 10.61 -7.38 -10.20
N HIS A 77 11.28 -6.94 -11.24
CA HIS A 77 11.96 -7.83 -12.20
C HIS A 77 13.44 -8.04 -11.90
N ALA A 78 13.97 -7.37 -10.91
CA ALA A 78 15.39 -7.40 -10.59
C ALA A 78 15.76 -8.44 -9.53
N VAL A 79 14.83 -9.25 -9.11
CA VAL A 79 15.05 -10.23 -8.03
C VAL A 79 15.45 -11.58 -8.58
#